data_2f7cf4f932938fe0b19e4a4b6982a65f
#
_entry.id   2f7cf4f932938fe0b19e4a4b6982a65f
#
_cell.length_a   1.000
_cell.length_b   1.000
_cell.length_c   1.000
_cell.angle_alpha   90.00
_cell.angle_beta   90.00
_cell.angle_gamma   90.00
#
_symmetry.space_group_name_H-M   'P 1'
#
loop_
_entity.id
_entity.type
_entity.pdbx_description
1 polymer ?
#
loop_
_entity_poly.entity_id
_entity_poly.type
_entity_poly.pdbx_seq_one_letter_code
_entity_poly.pdbx_strand_id
1 'polypeptide(L)'
;MKKNYMLIDGSVRKMKPEITLEYMQEKYPERKIEKCCAPPSIKTMEKWASDCGSKTPCGCWVEPDGHCEHGNPSWLLALGFI
;
A
#
# COMPACT_ATOMS: atom_id res chain seq x y z
N MET A 1 17.47 -5.68 -6.45
CA MET A 1 16.61 -4.80 -7.26
C MET A 1 15.61 -4.08 -6.39
N LYS A 2 15.58 -2.76 -6.47
CA LYS A 2 14.59 -1.98 -5.74
C LYS A 2 13.23 -2.10 -6.42
N LYS A 3 12.22 -2.47 -5.65
CA LYS A 3 10.85 -2.49 -6.13
C LYS A 3 10.24 -1.12 -5.88
N ASN A 4 9.57 -0.58 -6.88
CA ASN A 4 8.94 0.73 -6.78
C ASN A 4 7.43 0.57 -6.80
N TYR A 5 6.78 0.91 -5.70
CA TYR A 5 5.34 0.83 -5.57
C TYR A 5 4.76 2.18 -5.21
N MET A 6 3.61 2.48 -5.74
CA MET A 6 2.89 3.72 -5.43
C MET A 6 1.42 3.43 -5.18
N LEU A 7 0.81 4.25 -4.34
CA LEU A 7 -0.63 4.22 -4.09
C LEU A 7 -1.29 5.20 -5.06
N ILE A 8 -2.09 4.69 -5.97
CA ILE A 8 -2.84 5.51 -6.91
C ILE A 8 -4.31 5.31 -6.64
N ASP A 9 -4.97 6.36 -6.13
CA ASP A 9 -6.39 6.33 -5.74
C ASP A 9 -6.71 5.16 -4.78
N GLY A 10 -5.80 4.89 -3.86
CA GLY A 10 -5.96 3.80 -2.89
C GLY A 10 -5.57 2.42 -3.39
N SER A 11 -5.10 2.30 -4.62
CA SER A 11 -4.67 1.02 -5.20
C SER A 11 -3.15 0.95 -5.28
N VAL A 12 -2.59 -0.19 -4.89
CA VAL A 12 -1.15 -0.41 -4.97
C VAL A 12 -0.77 -0.74 -6.41
N ARG A 13 0.17 0.02 -6.96
CA ARG A 13 0.65 -0.20 -8.32
C ARG A 13 2.16 -0.37 -8.32
N LYS A 14 2.63 -1.36 -9.07
CA LYS A 14 4.07 -1.57 -9.27
C LYS A 14 4.53 -0.68 -10.41
N MET A 15 5.53 0.14 -10.14
CA MET A 15 6.06 1.10 -11.11
C MET A 15 7.47 0.72 -11.51
N LYS A 16 7.94 1.25 -12.63
CA LYS A 16 9.33 1.07 -13.04
C LYS A 16 10.24 1.84 -12.09
N PRO A 17 11.45 1.33 -11.80
CA PRO A 17 12.35 1.99 -10.83
C PRO A 17 12.71 3.42 -11.18
N GLU A 18 12.72 3.79 -12.44
CA GLU A 18 13.05 5.14 -12.89
C GLU A 18 11.92 6.14 -12.72
N ILE A 19 10.68 5.68 -12.44
CA ILE A 19 9.54 6.57 -12.26
C ILE A 19 9.50 7.04 -10.81
N THR A 20 9.58 8.36 -10.60
CA THR A 20 9.54 8.95 -9.26
C THR A 20 8.11 9.32 -8.88
N LEU A 21 7.88 9.44 -7.57
CA LEU A 21 6.60 9.90 -7.05
C LEU A 21 6.26 11.30 -7.56
N GLU A 22 7.26 12.19 -7.56
CA GLU A 22 7.08 13.56 -8.04
C GLU A 22 6.66 13.59 -9.50
N TYR A 23 7.29 12.76 -10.33
CA TYR A 23 6.95 12.65 -11.74
C TYR A 23 5.47 12.28 -11.93
N MET A 24 5.00 11.28 -11.19
CA MET A 24 3.63 10.83 -11.28
C MET A 24 2.64 11.87 -10.78
N GLN A 25 2.98 12.56 -9.71
CA GLN A 25 2.12 13.61 -9.17
C GLN A 25 1.98 14.80 -10.13
N GLU A 26 3.05 15.13 -10.85
CA GLU A 26 2.99 16.19 -11.86
C GLU A 26 2.20 15.76 -13.09
N LYS A 27 2.39 14.51 -13.52
CA LYS A 27 1.74 14.00 -14.72
C LYS A 27 0.24 13.79 -14.52
N TYR A 28 -0.16 13.40 -13.32
CA TYR A 28 -1.56 13.12 -12.99
C TYR A 28 -1.99 13.92 -11.76
N PRO A 29 -2.11 15.26 -11.88
CA PRO A 29 -2.44 16.09 -10.71
C PRO A 29 -3.83 15.86 -10.15
N GLU A 30 -4.76 15.34 -10.95
CA GLU A 30 -6.11 15.05 -10.51
C GLU A 30 -6.22 13.73 -9.75
N ARG A 31 -5.18 12.90 -9.76
CA ARG A 31 -5.18 11.62 -9.04
C ARG A 31 -4.46 11.72 -7.71
N LYS A 32 -4.96 10.96 -6.73
CA LYS A 32 -4.32 10.87 -5.44
C LYS A 32 -3.20 9.85 -5.52
N ILE A 33 -1.96 10.33 -5.66
CA ILE A 33 -0.79 9.48 -5.77
C ILE A 33 0.08 9.68 -4.53
N GLU A 34 0.34 8.61 -3.79
CA GLU A 34 1.07 8.66 -2.53
C GLU A 34 2.20 7.63 -2.53
N LYS A 35 3.18 7.86 -1.66
CA LYS A 35 4.26 6.91 -1.44
C LYS A 35 3.69 5.65 -0.81
N CYS A 36 4.14 4.51 -1.30
CA CYS A 36 3.70 3.20 -0.84
C CYS A 36 4.87 2.42 -0.26
N CYS A 37 4.65 1.73 0.85
CA CYS A 37 5.61 0.81 1.40
C CYS A 37 5.68 -0.45 0.54
N ALA A 38 6.81 -1.17 0.60
CA ALA A 38 6.93 -2.43 -0.12
C ALA A 38 5.92 -3.46 0.42
N PRO A 39 5.32 -4.30 -0.44
CA PRO A 39 4.38 -5.31 0.02
C PRO A 39 5.02 -6.28 1.02
N PRO A 40 4.29 -6.72 2.05
CA PRO A 40 4.81 -7.67 3.02
C PRO A 40 4.90 -9.07 2.43
N SER A 41 5.73 -9.92 3.03
CA SER A 41 5.79 -11.32 2.66
C SER A 41 4.56 -12.07 3.17
N ILE A 42 4.33 -13.27 2.63
CA ILE A 42 3.20 -14.10 3.07
C ILE A 42 3.31 -14.42 4.56
N LYS A 43 4.51 -14.69 5.04
CA LYS A 43 4.74 -14.95 6.47
C LYS A 43 4.35 -13.76 7.34
N THR A 44 4.68 -12.55 6.90
CA THR A 44 4.32 -11.33 7.61
C THR A 44 2.80 -11.16 7.63
N MET A 45 2.13 -11.40 6.51
CA MET A 45 0.67 -11.31 6.44
C MET A 45 -0.02 -12.34 7.33
N GLU A 46 0.50 -13.56 7.38
CA GLU A 46 -0.03 -14.59 8.26
C GLU A 46 0.09 -14.18 9.73
N LYS A 47 1.22 -13.59 10.10
CA LYS A 47 1.43 -13.10 11.46
C LYS A 47 0.45 -11.98 11.79
N TRP A 48 0.24 -11.06 10.87
CA TRP A 48 -0.70 -9.97 11.08
C TRP A 48 -2.13 -10.47 11.25
N ALA A 49 -2.54 -11.43 10.43
CA ALA A 49 -3.87 -12.03 10.56
C ALA A 49 -4.05 -12.71 11.91
N SER A 50 -3.01 -13.37 12.41
CA SER A 50 -3.02 -13.99 13.73
C SER A 50 -3.07 -12.96 14.85
N ASP A 51 -2.39 -11.81 14.68
CA ASP A 51 -2.33 -10.74 15.66
C ASP A 51 -3.55 -9.81 15.60
N CYS A 52 -4.49 -10.07 14.71
CA CYS A 52 -5.69 -9.25 14.49
C CYS A 52 -5.34 -7.81 14.14
N GLY A 53 -4.28 -7.62 13.35
CA GLY A 53 -3.85 -6.31 12.91
C GLY A 53 -3.04 -6.38 11.64
N SER A 54 -2.94 -5.27 10.93
CA SER A 54 -2.16 -5.20 9.69
C SER A 54 -1.73 -3.77 9.44
N LYS A 55 -0.62 -3.62 8.73
CA LYS A 55 -0.23 -2.30 8.24
C LYS A 55 -0.96 -2.00 6.95
N THR A 56 -1.16 -0.72 6.69
CA THR A 56 -1.66 -0.25 5.40
C THR A 56 -0.48 0.06 4.49
N PRO A 57 -0.70 0.19 3.17
CA PRO A 57 0.37 0.60 2.26
C PRO A 57 1.02 1.94 2.60
N CYS A 58 0.31 2.81 3.31
CA CYS A 58 0.87 4.09 3.76
C CYS A 58 1.59 3.99 5.11
N GLY A 59 1.59 2.82 5.75
CA GLY A 59 2.31 2.59 7.00
C GLY A 59 1.49 2.67 8.27
N CYS A 60 0.19 2.91 8.18
CA CYS A 60 -0.68 2.93 9.36
C CYS A 60 -0.97 1.50 9.84
N TRP A 61 -1.32 1.37 11.11
CA TRP A 61 -1.72 0.10 11.68
C TRP A 61 -3.24 0.08 11.88
N VAL A 62 -3.91 -0.92 11.31
CA VAL A 62 -5.37 -1.04 11.36
C VAL A 62 -5.76 -2.49 11.59
N GLU A 63 -7.07 -2.75 11.76
CA GLU A 63 -7.57 -4.10 11.81
C GLU A 63 -7.40 -4.77 10.43
N PRO A 64 -7.31 -6.11 10.36
CA PRO A 64 -7.06 -6.80 9.08
C PRO A 64 -8.04 -6.45 7.96
N ASP A 65 -9.29 -6.20 8.29
CA ASP A 65 -10.32 -5.80 7.34
C ASP A 65 -10.64 -4.30 7.40
N GLY A 66 -9.77 -3.53 8.04
CA GLY A 66 -9.99 -2.11 8.27
C GLY A 66 -9.31 -1.22 7.26
N HIS A 67 -9.54 0.08 7.44
CA HIS A 67 -8.94 1.14 6.65
C HIS A 67 -8.36 2.19 7.60
N CYS A 68 -7.26 2.82 7.19
CA CYS A 68 -6.68 3.89 8.00
C CYS A 68 -7.44 5.20 7.79
N GLU A 69 -7.08 6.21 8.57
CA GLU A 69 -7.71 7.54 8.48
C GLU A 69 -7.51 8.19 7.11
N HIS A 70 -6.52 7.73 6.35
CA HIS A 70 -6.28 8.21 4.99
C HIS A 70 -7.17 7.50 3.95
N GLY A 71 -7.98 6.53 4.39
CA GLY A 71 -8.85 5.78 3.51
C GLY A 71 -8.19 4.61 2.81
N ASN A 72 -6.96 4.26 3.17
CA ASN A 72 -6.25 3.14 2.57
C ASN A 72 -6.57 1.84 3.29
N PRO A 73 -6.85 0.75 2.55
CA PRO A 73 -7.13 -0.55 3.17
C PRO A 73 -5.86 -1.18 3.75
N SER A 74 -6.04 -2.15 4.66
CA SER A 74 -4.91 -2.93 5.14
C SER A 74 -4.26 -3.70 3.99
N TRP A 75 -2.99 -4.09 4.16
CA TRP A 75 -2.33 -4.91 3.14
C TRP A 75 -3.07 -6.23 2.90
N LEU A 76 -3.68 -6.80 3.94
CA LEU A 76 -4.42 -8.05 3.81
C LEU A 76 -5.62 -7.89 2.88
N LEU A 77 -6.33 -6.76 2.97
CA LEU A 77 -7.41 -6.44 2.06
C LEU A 77 -6.90 -6.10 0.67
N ALA A 78 -5.86 -5.26 0.61
CA ALA A 78 -5.34 -4.76 -0.66
C ALA A 78 -4.81 -5.89 -1.56
N LEU A 79 -4.23 -6.93 -0.96
CA LEU A 79 -3.69 -8.06 -1.69
C LEU A 79 -4.65 -9.25 -1.78
N GLY A 80 -5.87 -9.11 -1.24
CA GLY A 80 -6.86 -10.17 -1.31
C GLY A 80 -6.57 -11.36 -0.41
N PHE A 81 -5.80 -11.17 0.67
CA PHE A 81 -5.46 -12.23 1.60
C PHE A 81 -6.66 -12.66 2.45
N ILE A 82 -7.56 -11.72 2.70
CA ILE A 82 -8.81 -11.98 3.44
C ILE A 82 -10.02 -11.46 2.66
#